data_e51f4cac67c6d360a624acf1339ad137
#
_entry.id   e51f4cac67c6d360a624acf1339ad137
#
_cell.length_a   1.000
_cell.length_b   1.000
_cell.length_c   1.000
_cell.angle_alpha   90.00
_cell.angle_beta   90.00
_cell.angle_gamma   90.00
#
_symmetry.space_group_name_H-M   'P 1'
#
loop_
_entity.id
_entity.type
_entity.pdbx_description
1 polymer ?
#
loop_
_entity_poly.entity_id
_entity_poly.type
_entity_poly.pdbx_seq_one_letter_code
_entity_poly.pdbx_strand_id
1 'polypeptide(L)'
;MVGGDAADPQFTIEVTRGARVVYQTLNPPYERWVEEFPALQAGVLAAAEAQGALLVSMENVYMYGRPAGHPLTETRDYAAHTKKGKLRGQMATELLAAHQAGRVAVAIGRASDYFGPGGGAQSNLGDRLFPAALAGKTATVLGNPDQPHTYTYIPDIGEGLAVLGEHPDAPGQVWHLPNDSNTHTTRQLVDLVFQQAGQPRTRLRQIKPWMIRIAALTNRTLRELPEMQYQFEEPFIVDSSKITNTLGVRATPVENALADTLATYRSASNTPNI
;
A
#
# COMPACT_ATOMS: atom_id res chain seq x y z
N MET A 1 18.60 -3.69 -15.28
CA MET A 1 18.45 -2.82 -14.09
C MET A 1 19.67 -1.93 -13.98
N VAL A 2 19.45 -0.63 -13.71
CA VAL A 2 20.52 0.35 -13.44
C VAL A 2 20.45 0.69 -11.96
N GLY A 3 21.56 0.52 -11.24
CA GLY A 3 21.65 0.85 -9.82
C GLY A 3 22.17 2.27 -9.63
N GLY A 4 21.62 3.01 -8.66
CA GLY A 4 22.06 4.35 -8.30
C GLY A 4 21.19 4.97 -7.22
N ASP A 5 21.43 6.22 -6.88
CA ASP A 5 20.69 6.96 -5.87
C ASP A 5 19.51 7.72 -6.50
N ALA A 6 18.30 7.30 -6.19
CA ALA A 6 17.09 7.97 -6.69
C ALA A 6 16.85 9.36 -6.03
N ALA A 7 17.58 9.72 -4.99
CA ALA A 7 17.57 11.07 -4.43
C ALA A 7 18.49 12.03 -5.21
N ASP A 8 19.36 11.51 -6.10
CA ASP A 8 20.18 12.32 -7.00
C ASP A 8 19.39 12.65 -8.29
N PRO A 9 19.02 13.92 -8.52
CA PRO A 9 18.28 14.32 -9.72
C PRO A 9 19.05 14.07 -11.02
N GLN A 10 20.39 14.14 -11.01
CA GLN A 10 21.20 13.91 -12.22
C GLN A 10 21.10 12.44 -12.62
N PHE A 11 21.23 11.54 -11.67
CA PHE A 11 21.06 10.10 -11.89
C PHE A 11 19.65 9.78 -12.41
N THR A 12 18.61 10.29 -11.75
CA THR A 12 17.21 9.97 -12.14
C THR A 12 16.87 10.53 -13.53
N ILE A 13 17.33 11.74 -13.89
CA ILE A 13 17.15 12.33 -15.22
C ILE A 13 17.84 11.46 -16.29
N GLU A 14 19.07 10.98 -16.00
CA GLU A 14 19.81 10.16 -16.95
C GLU A 14 19.13 8.81 -17.22
N VAL A 15 18.74 8.09 -16.16
CA VAL A 15 18.18 6.74 -16.29
C VAL A 15 16.75 6.74 -16.86
N THR A 16 16.05 7.87 -16.79
CA THR A 16 14.70 8.03 -17.36
C THR A 16 14.67 8.65 -18.75
N ARG A 17 15.82 8.85 -19.38
CA ARG A 17 15.93 9.49 -20.69
C ARG A 17 15.01 8.84 -21.72
N GLY A 18 14.11 9.64 -22.32
CA GLY A 18 13.14 9.20 -23.32
C GLY A 18 11.92 8.46 -22.75
N ALA A 19 11.77 8.37 -21.43
CA ALA A 19 10.57 7.81 -20.82
C ALA A 19 9.35 8.70 -21.08
N ARG A 20 8.22 8.09 -21.43
CA ARG A 20 6.92 8.78 -21.51
C ARG A 20 6.16 8.76 -20.20
N VAL A 21 6.43 7.76 -19.37
CA VAL A 21 5.82 7.59 -18.04
C VAL A 21 6.92 7.19 -17.06
N VAL A 22 6.92 7.81 -15.90
CA VAL A 22 7.78 7.47 -14.76
C VAL A 22 6.91 6.97 -13.61
N TYR A 23 7.09 5.74 -13.18
CA TYR A 23 6.38 5.16 -12.04
C TYR A 23 7.23 5.27 -10.79
N GLN A 24 6.75 6.01 -9.79
CA GLN A 24 7.37 6.14 -8.49
C GLN A 24 6.75 5.12 -7.53
N THR A 25 7.49 4.07 -7.21
CA THR A 25 7.11 3.04 -6.24
C THR A 25 8.18 2.88 -5.14
N LEU A 26 9.05 3.88 -4.99
CA LEU A 26 10.10 3.88 -3.99
C LEU A 26 9.51 3.93 -2.58
N ASN A 27 10.12 3.17 -1.68
CA ASN A 27 9.71 3.13 -0.28
C ASN A 27 10.96 2.92 0.60
N PRO A 28 11.48 3.96 1.22
CA PRO A 28 12.62 3.83 2.13
C PRO A 28 12.23 3.06 3.40
N PRO A 29 13.20 2.62 4.23
CA PRO A 29 12.91 2.02 5.51
C PRO A 29 11.93 2.85 6.34
N TYR A 30 10.94 2.20 6.95
CA TYR A 30 9.79 2.86 7.57
C TYR A 30 10.17 3.91 8.64
N GLU A 31 11.26 3.66 9.39
CA GLU A 31 11.82 4.56 10.38
C GLU A 31 12.57 5.77 9.77
N ARG A 32 12.87 5.73 8.46
CA ARG A 32 13.63 6.78 7.75
C ARG A 32 12.76 7.61 6.80
N TRP A 33 11.44 7.41 6.81
CA TRP A 33 10.53 8.10 5.89
C TRP A 33 10.66 9.62 5.94
N VAL A 34 10.71 10.20 7.15
CA VAL A 34 10.78 11.66 7.30
C VAL A 34 12.08 12.22 6.73
N GLU A 35 13.16 11.45 6.81
CA GLU A 35 14.50 11.87 6.38
C GLU A 35 14.72 11.65 4.88
N GLU A 36 14.26 10.53 4.33
CA GLU A 36 14.64 10.09 3.00
C GLU A 36 13.56 10.28 1.93
N PHE A 37 12.29 10.12 2.28
CA PHE A 37 11.23 10.10 1.27
C PHE A 37 11.11 11.42 0.47
N PRO A 38 11.22 12.62 1.08
CA PRO A 38 11.16 13.86 0.31
C PRO A 38 12.24 13.97 -0.76
N ALA A 39 13.47 13.56 -0.44
CA ALA A 39 14.59 13.59 -1.39
C ALA A 39 14.38 12.61 -2.56
N LEU A 40 13.90 11.39 -2.26
CA LEU A 40 13.54 10.42 -3.29
C LEU A 40 12.42 10.94 -4.22
N GLN A 41 11.37 11.55 -3.66
CA GLN A 41 10.32 12.16 -4.47
C GLN A 41 10.84 13.31 -5.33
N ALA A 42 11.68 14.18 -4.77
CA ALA A 42 12.24 15.30 -5.51
C ALA A 42 13.11 14.84 -6.70
N GLY A 43 13.90 13.80 -6.53
CA GLY A 43 14.71 13.21 -7.61
C GLY A 43 13.84 12.64 -8.74
N VAL A 44 12.77 11.91 -8.40
CA VAL A 44 11.86 11.33 -9.41
C VAL A 44 11.01 12.42 -10.08
N LEU A 45 10.57 13.45 -9.34
CA LEU A 45 9.85 14.59 -9.88
C LEU A 45 10.71 15.35 -10.90
N ALA A 46 11.98 15.66 -10.56
CA ALA A 46 12.91 16.30 -11.47
C ALA A 46 13.15 15.48 -12.75
N ALA A 47 13.21 14.16 -12.63
CA ALA A 47 13.31 13.26 -13.78
C ALA A 47 12.09 13.37 -14.70
N ALA A 48 10.88 13.29 -14.16
CA ALA A 48 9.65 13.40 -14.94
C ALA A 48 9.52 14.78 -15.61
N GLU A 49 9.87 15.85 -14.90
CA GLU A 49 9.90 17.22 -15.45
C GLU A 49 10.90 17.34 -16.64
N ALA A 50 12.10 16.82 -16.47
CA ALA A 50 13.14 16.90 -17.51
C ALA A 50 12.81 16.11 -18.77
N GLN A 51 12.03 15.02 -18.65
CA GLN A 51 11.59 14.21 -19.79
C GLN A 51 10.25 14.67 -20.38
N GLY A 52 9.51 15.58 -19.75
CA GLY A 52 8.11 15.87 -20.09
C GLY A 52 7.22 14.63 -19.93
N ALA A 53 7.58 13.73 -19.03
CA ALA A 53 6.90 12.46 -18.81
C ALA A 53 5.73 12.62 -17.82
N LEU A 54 4.73 11.74 -17.93
CA LEU A 54 3.74 11.57 -16.87
C LEU A 54 4.39 10.90 -15.65
N LEU A 55 4.25 11.51 -14.48
CA LEU A 55 4.62 10.90 -13.20
C LEU A 55 3.41 10.19 -12.58
N VAL A 56 3.50 8.88 -12.43
CA VAL A 56 2.52 8.06 -11.67
C VAL A 56 3.12 7.74 -10.32
N SER A 57 2.56 8.33 -9.25
CA SER A 57 3.03 8.12 -7.89
C SER A 57 2.17 7.10 -7.15
N MET A 58 2.81 6.03 -6.65
CA MET A 58 2.19 5.08 -5.72
C MET A 58 2.21 5.66 -4.30
N GLU A 59 1.04 5.74 -3.68
CA GLU A 59 0.88 6.25 -2.33
C GLU A 59 0.06 5.32 -1.45
N ASN A 60 0.15 5.54 -0.13
CA ASN A 60 -0.78 5.00 0.85
C ASN A 60 -1.92 6.01 1.11
N VAL A 61 -2.74 5.73 2.13
CA VAL A 61 -3.89 6.55 2.55
C VAL A 61 -3.67 7.27 3.88
N TYR A 62 -2.43 7.34 4.38
CA TYR A 62 -2.13 7.88 5.71
C TYR A 62 -2.46 9.36 5.89
N MET A 63 -2.43 10.14 4.79
CA MET A 63 -2.72 11.57 4.80
C MET A 63 -4.15 11.90 5.23
N TYR A 64 -5.09 10.99 5.06
CA TYR A 64 -6.48 11.22 5.47
C TYR A 64 -6.69 11.18 6.99
N GLY A 65 -5.78 10.54 7.74
CA GLY A 65 -5.94 10.36 9.18
C GLY A 65 -7.06 9.38 9.54
N ARG A 66 -7.76 9.64 10.65
CA ARG A 66 -8.83 8.74 11.12
C ARG A 66 -10.07 8.81 10.24
N PRO A 67 -10.71 7.67 9.94
CA PRO A 67 -11.94 7.61 9.15
C PRO A 67 -13.13 8.34 9.77
N ALA A 68 -13.21 8.40 11.09
CA ALA A 68 -14.32 9.02 11.82
C ALA A 68 -15.70 8.45 11.42
N GLY A 69 -15.75 7.12 11.20
CA GLY A 69 -16.98 6.40 10.87
C GLY A 69 -17.42 6.46 9.41
N HIS A 70 -16.63 7.07 8.52
CA HIS A 70 -16.96 7.17 7.09
C HIS A 70 -15.87 6.55 6.23
N PRO A 71 -16.20 5.96 5.06
CA PRO A 71 -15.20 5.52 4.10
C PRO A 71 -14.27 6.67 3.67
N LEU A 72 -13.01 6.33 3.43
CA LEU A 72 -12.03 7.24 2.84
C LEU A 72 -12.29 7.35 1.35
N THR A 73 -12.47 8.56 0.87
CA THR A 73 -12.62 8.90 -0.55
C THR A 73 -11.49 9.83 -0.99
N GLU A 74 -11.26 9.95 -2.29
CA GLU A 74 -10.19 10.79 -2.85
C GLU A 74 -10.41 12.29 -2.58
N THR A 75 -11.65 12.69 -2.34
CA THR A 75 -12.03 14.09 -2.05
C THR A 75 -11.89 14.47 -0.58
N ARG A 76 -11.51 13.51 0.27
CA ARG A 76 -11.36 13.77 1.71
C ARG A 76 -10.15 14.64 1.99
N ASP A 77 -10.30 15.59 2.92
CA ASP A 77 -9.21 16.45 3.38
C ASP A 77 -8.06 15.65 4.02
N TYR A 78 -6.85 16.18 3.92
CA TYR A 78 -5.67 15.63 4.57
C TYR A 78 -5.68 16.05 6.05
N ALA A 79 -6.24 15.19 6.90
CA ALA A 79 -6.45 15.43 8.34
C ALA A 79 -5.54 14.56 9.22
N ALA A 80 -4.37 14.15 8.71
CA ALA A 80 -3.45 13.29 9.45
C ALA A 80 -2.95 13.95 10.74
N HIS A 81 -3.03 13.21 11.85
CA HIS A 81 -2.47 13.61 13.14
C HIS A 81 -1.07 13.01 13.36
N THR A 82 -0.67 12.01 12.59
CA THR A 82 0.60 11.30 12.69
C THR A 82 1.70 11.99 11.88
N LYS A 83 2.99 11.75 12.22
CA LYS A 83 4.13 12.31 11.49
C LYS A 83 4.16 11.82 10.04
N LYS A 84 4.00 10.49 9.85
CA LYS A 84 4.02 9.88 8.52
C LYS A 84 2.83 10.31 7.67
N GLY A 85 1.65 10.41 8.26
CA GLY A 85 0.47 10.90 7.55
C GLY A 85 0.63 12.34 7.08
N LYS A 86 1.17 13.24 7.93
CA LYS A 86 1.48 14.62 7.56
C LYS A 86 2.50 14.70 6.43
N LEU A 87 3.58 13.92 6.53
CA LEU A 87 4.59 13.83 5.49
C LEU A 87 3.96 13.42 4.14
N ARG A 88 3.17 12.34 4.13
CA ARG A 88 2.52 11.87 2.89
C ARG A 88 1.56 12.89 2.31
N GLY A 89 0.84 13.65 3.17
CA GLY A 89 -0.01 14.75 2.74
C GLY A 89 0.78 15.88 2.10
N GLN A 90 1.91 16.28 2.66
CA GLN A 90 2.80 17.29 2.08
C GLN A 90 3.34 16.84 0.72
N MET A 91 3.86 15.62 0.63
CA MET A 91 4.39 15.05 -0.61
C MET A 91 3.33 15.00 -1.72
N ALA A 92 2.11 14.57 -1.41
CA ALA A 92 1.02 14.56 -2.38
C ALA A 92 0.63 15.97 -2.83
N THR A 93 0.61 16.93 -1.91
CA THR A 93 0.33 18.33 -2.22
C THR A 93 1.38 18.93 -3.15
N GLU A 94 2.66 18.63 -2.94
CA GLU A 94 3.76 19.06 -3.80
C GLU A 94 3.63 18.52 -5.23
N LEU A 95 3.29 17.23 -5.39
CA LEU A 95 3.07 16.63 -6.70
C LEU A 95 1.89 17.26 -7.44
N LEU A 96 0.77 17.44 -6.76
CA LEU A 96 -0.41 18.09 -7.35
C LEU A 96 -0.15 19.56 -7.69
N ALA A 97 0.60 20.28 -6.87
CA ALA A 97 1.01 21.65 -7.16
C ALA A 97 1.94 21.73 -8.38
N ALA A 98 2.85 20.77 -8.56
CA ALA A 98 3.70 20.68 -9.75
C ALA A 98 2.86 20.47 -11.02
N HIS A 99 1.83 19.62 -10.95
CA HIS A 99 0.88 19.43 -12.03
C HIS A 99 0.08 20.72 -12.35
N GLN A 100 -0.49 21.35 -11.33
CA GLN A 100 -1.29 22.59 -11.49
C GLN A 100 -0.46 23.73 -12.06
N ALA A 101 0.82 23.80 -11.73
CA ALA A 101 1.77 24.77 -12.30
C ALA A 101 2.19 24.44 -13.74
N GLY A 102 1.73 23.35 -14.32
CA GLY A 102 2.08 22.93 -15.67
C GLY A 102 3.51 22.44 -15.85
N ARG A 103 4.22 22.15 -14.74
CA ARG A 103 5.61 21.67 -14.78
C ARG A 103 5.71 20.20 -15.24
N VAL A 104 4.77 19.38 -14.84
CA VAL A 104 4.74 17.96 -15.12
C VAL A 104 3.32 17.42 -15.03
N ALA A 105 2.96 16.42 -15.84
CA ALA A 105 1.71 15.69 -15.65
C ALA A 105 1.89 14.70 -14.47
N VAL A 106 0.92 14.65 -13.55
CA VAL A 106 0.96 13.76 -12.37
C VAL A 106 -0.35 13.01 -12.23
N ALA A 107 -0.29 11.70 -11.99
CA ALA A 107 -1.40 10.89 -11.49
C ALA A 107 -0.99 10.21 -10.19
N ILE A 108 -1.86 10.20 -9.19
CA ILE A 108 -1.57 9.58 -7.88
C ILE A 108 -2.47 8.38 -7.67
N GLY A 109 -1.88 7.19 -7.53
CA GLY A 109 -2.58 5.96 -7.12
C GLY A 109 -2.38 5.67 -5.64
N ARG A 110 -3.47 5.51 -4.88
CA ARG A 110 -3.42 5.21 -3.44
C ARG A 110 -3.97 3.82 -3.14
N ALA A 111 -3.19 3.03 -2.43
CA ALA A 111 -3.63 1.74 -1.88
C ALA A 111 -3.77 1.81 -0.37
N SER A 112 -4.68 1.00 0.17
CA SER A 112 -4.74 0.67 1.58
C SER A 112 -3.61 -0.30 1.96
N ASP A 113 -3.69 -0.92 3.13
CA ASP A 113 -2.78 -2.02 3.47
C ASP A 113 -2.84 -3.10 2.40
N TYR A 114 -1.71 -3.56 1.94
CA TYR A 114 -1.64 -4.48 0.82
C TYR A 114 -1.44 -5.93 1.26
N PHE A 115 -1.87 -6.85 0.42
CA PHE A 115 -1.58 -8.28 0.51
C PHE A 115 -1.40 -8.86 -0.89
N GLY A 116 -0.82 -10.05 -0.97
CA GLY A 116 -0.60 -10.71 -2.25
C GLY A 116 0.79 -11.29 -2.39
N PRO A 117 1.12 -11.81 -3.59
CA PRO A 117 2.48 -12.25 -3.91
C PRO A 117 3.51 -11.15 -3.62
N GLY A 118 4.56 -11.47 -2.86
CA GLY A 118 5.60 -10.51 -2.50
C GLY A 118 5.28 -9.60 -1.31
N GLY A 119 4.09 -9.68 -0.70
CA GLY A 119 3.71 -8.86 0.47
C GLY A 119 4.58 -9.07 1.70
N GLY A 120 5.02 -10.30 1.92
CA GLY A 120 6.03 -10.64 2.93
C GLY A 120 5.69 -10.22 4.36
N ALA A 121 6.73 -9.93 5.13
CA ALA A 121 6.62 -9.55 6.54
C ALA A 121 6.00 -8.16 6.77
N GLN A 122 6.00 -7.29 5.78
CA GLN A 122 5.43 -5.94 5.87
C GLN A 122 3.91 -5.95 5.81
N SER A 123 3.31 -6.94 5.15
CA SER A 123 1.85 -7.09 5.09
C SER A 123 1.27 -7.64 6.41
N ASN A 124 0.14 -7.10 6.85
CA ASN A 124 -0.63 -7.69 7.95
C ASN A 124 -1.19 -9.06 7.54
N LEU A 125 -1.57 -9.21 6.26
CA LEU A 125 -1.98 -10.47 5.63
C LEU A 125 -0.82 -11.03 4.77
N GLY A 126 0.30 -11.36 5.40
CA GLY A 126 1.52 -11.85 4.76
C GLY A 126 2.15 -13.03 5.51
N ASP A 127 3.45 -12.95 5.79
CA ASP A 127 4.25 -14.02 6.41
C ASP A 127 3.72 -14.52 7.76
N ARG A 128 2.95 -13.70 8.48
CA ARG A 128 2.34 -14.09 9.75
C ARG A 128 1.06 -14.91 9.59
N LEU A 129 0.47 -14.91 8.39
CA LEU A 129 -0.81 -15.58 8.10
C LEU A 129 -0.62 -16.83 7.23
N PHE A 130 -0.14 -16.69 6.00
CA PHE A 130 -0.17 -17.77 5.01
C PHE A 130 0.65 -19.00 5.42
N PRO A 131 1.91 -18.88 5.88
CA PRO A 131 2.67 -20.04 6.37
C PRO A 131 2.02 -20.70 7.59
N ALA A 132 1.43 -19.91 8.48
CA ALA A 132 0.73 -20.44 9.64
C ALA A 132 -0.53 -21.23 9.24
N ALA A 133 -1.31 -20.71 8.30
CA ALA A 133 -2.48 -21.40 7.79
C ALA A 133 -2.11 -22.72 7.09
N LEU A 134 -1.11 -22.71 6.22
CA LEU A 134 -0.61 -23.92 5.55
C LEU A 134 -0.16 -25.00 6.56
N ALA A 135 0.47 -24.59 7.64
CA ALA A 135 0.97 -25.51 8.69
C ALA A 135 -0.08 -25.84 9.79
N GLY A 136 -1.32 -25.33 9.71
CA GLY A 136 -2.33 -25.47 10.76
C GLY A 136 -1.93 -24.84 12.10
N LYS A 137 -1.02 -23.85 12.09
CA LYS A 137 -0.51 -23.12 13.25
C LYS A 137 -1.32 -21.85 13.51
N THR A 138 -1.05 -21.20 14.63
CA THR A 138 -1.71 -19.91 14.97
C THR A 138 -1.14 -18.80 14.15
N ALA A 139 -1.98 -18.16 13.32
CA ALA A 139 -1.66 -16.90 12.66
C ALA A 139 -1.73 -15.72 13.62
N THR A 140 -1.00 -14.65 13.33
CA THR A 140 -1.04 -13.41 14.12
C THR A 140 -1.32 -12.22 13.23
N VAL A 141 -2.20 -11.31 13.70
CA VAL A 141 -2.52 -10.06 13.01
C VAL A 141 -2.40 -8.88 13.96
N LEU A 142 -2.12 -7.71 13.39
CA LEU A 142 -2.08 -6.46 14.14
C LEU A 142 -3.49 -5.93 14.38
N GLY A 143 -3.70 -5.34 15.55
CA GLY A 143 -4.93 -4.64 15.91
C GLY A 143 -6.13 -5.57 16.09
N ASN A 144 -7.32 -4.98 16.10
CA ASN A 144 -8.58 -5.68 16.31
C ASN A 144 -9.05 -6.39 15.03
N PRO A 145 -9.02 -7.74 14.96
CA PRO A 145 -9.40 -8.46 13.75
C PRO A 145 -10.89 -8.41 13.43
N ASP A 146 -11.72 -7.92 14.35
CA ASP A 146 -13.17 -7.84 14.18
C ASP A 146 -13.62 -6.49 13.59
N GLN A 147 -12.70 -5.55 13.39
CA GLN A 147 -12.98 -4.31 12.66
C GLN A 147 -12.90 -4.54 11.15
N PRO A 148 -13.84 -3.95 10.39
CA PRO A 148 -13.75 -3.90 8.94
C PRO A 148 -12.49 -3.18 8.49
N HIS A 149 -11.74 -3.77 7.55
CA HIS A 149 -10.50 -3.18 7.05
C HIS A 149 -10.32 -3.48 5.57
N THR A 150 -10.04 -2.45 4.77
CA THR A 150 -9.74 -2.62 3.35
C THR A 150 -8.29 -3.05 3.17
N TYR A 151 -8.09 -4.13 2.41
CA TYR A 151 -6.80 -4.59 1.95
C TYR A 151 -6.77 -4.57 0.42
N THR A 152 -5.72 -4.01 -0.15
CA THR A 152 -5.53 -3.91 -1.60
C THR A 152 -4.65 -5.06 -2.09
N TYR A 153 -5.07 -5.77 -3.13
CA TYR A 153 -4.30 -6.87 -3.71
C TYR A 153 -3.14 -6.34 -4.57
N ILE A 154 -1.92 -6.82 -4.35
CA ILE A 154 -0.70 -6.30 -5.01
C ILE A 154 -0.78 -6.33 -6.55
N PRO A 155 -1.24 -7.40 -7.21
CA PRO A 155 -1.44 -7.38 -8.66
C PRO A 155 -2.41 -6.30 -9.13
N ASP A 156 -3.52 -6.05 -8.41
CA ASP A 156 -4.47 -4.98 -8.74
C ASP A 156 -3.84 -3.59 -8.58
N ILE A 157 -2.90 -3.42 -7.62
CA ILE A 157 -2.09 -2.21 -7.51
C ILE A 157 -1.30 -2.01 -8.80
N GLY A 158 -0.61 -3.05 -9.28
CA GLY A 158 0.18 -3.00 -10.51
C GLY A 158 -0.65 -2.65 -11.74
N GLU A 159 -1.80 -3.29 -11.91
CA GLU A 159 -2.74 -3.02 -13.00
C GLU A 159 -3.29 -1.60 -12.92
N GLY A 160 -3.74 -1.16 -11.74
CA GLY A 160 -4.24 0.19 -11.54
C GLY A 160 -3.19 1.26 -11.87
N LEU A 161 -1.94 1.08 -11.43
CA LEU A 161 -0.86 2.01 -11.77
C LEU A 161 -0.57 2.02 -13.28
N ALA A 162 -0.58 0.86 -13.95
CA ALA A 162 -0.38 0.78 -15.40
C ALA A 162 -1.47 1.56 -16.14
N VAL A 163 -2.74 1.38 -15.76
CA VAL A 163 -3.87 2.15 -16.33
C VAL A 163 -3.71 3.64 -16.07
N LEU A 164 -3.28 4.07 -14.87
CA LEU A 164 -3.02 5.49 -14.60
C LEU A 164 -1.93 6.08 -15.50
N GLY A 165 -0.97 5.27 -15.94
CA GLY A 165 0.07 5.69 -16.88
C GLY A 165 -0.37 5.81 -18.32
N GLU A 166 -1.51 5.23 -18.68
CA GLU A 166 -1.98 5.14 -20.08
C GLU A 166 -3.29 5.90 -20.33
N HIS A 167 -4.14 6.06 -19.31
CA HIS A 167 -5.47 6.62 -19.47
C HIS A 167 -5.44 8.17 -19.51
N PRO A 168 -6.05 8.81 -20.52
CA PRO A 168 -5.99 10.27 -20.69
C PRO A 168 -6.62 11.07 -19.55
N ASP A 169 -7.59 10.51 -18.83
CA ASP A 169 -8.27 11.18 -17.72
C ASP A 169 -7.56 10.98 -16.36
N ALA A 170 -6.44 10.23 -16.32
CA ALA A 170 -5.74 9.97 -15.08
C ALA A 170 -4.95 11.16 -14.53
N PRO A 171 -4.27 12.01 -15.37
CA PRO A 171 -3.45 13.10 -14.85
C PRO A 171 -4.25 14.17 -14.09
N GLY A 172 -3.61 14.81 -13.12
CA GLY A 172 -4.19 15.87 -12.29
C GLY A 172 -5.06 15.39 -11.16
N GLN A 173 -5.18 14.09 -10.96
CA GLN A 173 -6.11 13.49 -10.02
C GLN A 173 -5.45 12.47 -9.08
N VAL A 174 -6.16 12.23 -7.97
CA VAL A 174 -5.91 11.13 -7.04
C VAL A 174 -6.90 10.01 -7.31
N TRP A 175 -6.44 8.78 -7.26
CA TRP A 175 -7.20 7.57 -7.50
C TRP A 175 -6.95 6.57 -6.38
N HIS A 176 -8.00 6.08 -5.74
CA HIS A 176 -7.87 4.89 -4.90
C HIS A 176 -7.77 3.66 -5.81
N LEU A 177 -6.69 2.91 -5.66
CA LEU A 177 -6.45 1.69 -6.44
C LEU A 177 -7.49 0.63 -6.09
N PRO A 178 -7.82 -0.29 -7.02
CA PRO A 178 -8.98 -1.17 -6.88
C PRO A 178 -8.95 -2.00 -5.59
N ASN A 179 -10.06 -2.00 -4.88
CA ASN A 179 -10.31 -2.85 -3.71
C ASN A 179 -11.61 -3.62 -3.93
N ASP A 180 -11.70 -4.83 -3.40
CA ASP A 180 -12.98 -5.55 -3.38
C ASP A 180 -14.06 -4.67 -2.72
N SER A 181 -15.21 -4.56 -3.38
CA SER A 181 -16.33 -3.74 -2.90
C SER A 181 -17.00 -4.31 -1.66
N ASN A 182 -16.79 -5.60 -1.38
CA ASN A 182 -17.28 -6.24 -0.18
C ASN A 182 -16.39 -5.85 1.01
N THR A 183 -17.02 -5.38 2.06
CA THR A 183 -16.33 -5.03 3.28
C THR A 183 -16.12 -6.27 4.14
N HIS A 184 -14.86 -6.60 4.43
CA HIS A 184 -14.49 -7.73 5.27
C HIS A 184 -13.82 -7.28 6.56
N THR A 185 -14.02 -8.03 7.64
CA THR A 185 -13.14 -7.94 8.80
C THR A 185 -11.86 -8.74 8.54
N THR A 186 -10.76 -8.36 9.20
CA THR A 186 -9.51 -9.14 9.12
C THR A 186 -9.74 -10.60 9.52
N ARG A 187 -10.62 -10.86 10.50
CA ARG A 187 -10.98 -12.22 10.90
C ARG A 187 -11.60 -13.02 9.77
N GLN A 188 -12.57 -12.45 9.05
CA GLN A 188 -13.22 -13.13 7.92
C GLN A 188 -12.21 -13.51 6.84
N LEU A 189 -11.25 -12.61 6.52
CA LEU A 189 -10.20 -12.92 5.55
C LEU A 189 -9.27 -14.03 6.05
N VAL A 190 -8.89 -14.03 7.33
CA VAL A 190 -8.10 -15.10 7.95
C VAL A 190 -8.86 -16.42 7.91
N ASP A 191 -10.16 -16.42 8.19
CA ASP A 191 -11.00 -17.63 8.14
C ASP A 191 -11.02 -18.21 6.73
N LEU A 192 -11.16 -17.37 5.69
CA LEU A 192 -11.11 -17.79 4.28
C LEU A 192 -9.75 -18.43 3.95
N VAL A 193 -8.64 -17.83 4.38
CA VAL A 193 -7.29 -18.39 4.15
C VAL A 193 -7.13 -19.76 4.80
N PHE A 194 -7.57 -19.93 6.06
CA PHE A 194 -7.53 -21.24 6.72
C PHE A 194 -8.40 -22.27 6.02
N GLN A 195 -9.60 -21.90 5.59
CA GLN A 195 -10.49 -22.76 4.82
C GLN A 195 -9.84 -23.20 3.49
N GLN A 196 -9.25 -22.26 2.73
CA GLN A 196 -8.55 -22.55 1.47
C GLN A 196 -7.26 -23.38 1.68
N ALA A 197 -6.64 -23.25 2.85
CA ALA A 197 -5.53 -24.10 3.26
C ALA A 197 -5.95 -25.53 3.67
N GLY A 198 -7.26 -25.83 3.69
CA GLY A 198 -7.80 -27.14 4.09
C GLY A 198 -7.78 -27.35 5.61
N GLN A 199 -7.72 -26.31 6.41
CA GLN A 199 -7.67 -26.42 7.85
C GLN A 199 -9.07 -26.50 8.46
N PRO A 200 -9.32 -27.41 9.42
CA PRO A 200 -10.64 -27.60 10.03
C PRO A 200 -11.02 -26.47 11.00
N ARG A 201 -10.07 -25.64 11.40
CA ARG A 201 -10.28 -24.54 12.36
C ARG A 201 -9.30 -23.42 12.11
N THR A 202 -9.79 -22.20 12.20
CA THR A 202 -8.95 -21.00 12.26
C THR A 202 -8.29 -20.89 13.62
N ARG A 203 -6.98 -20.59 13.60
CA ARG A 203 -6.19 -20.29 14.82
C ARG A 203 -5.61 -18.90 14.66
N LEU A 204 -6.25 -17.92 15.30
CA LEU A 204 -5.90 -16.51 15.18
C LEU A 204 -5.57 -15.91 16.54
N ARG A 205 -4.48 -15.15 16.62
CA ARG A 205 -4.10 -14.35 17.78
C ARG A 205 -3.89 -12.90 17.38
N GLN A 206 -4.52 -12.00 18.10
CA GLN A 206 -4.33 -10.56 17.96
C GLN A 206 -3.03 -10.13 18.65
N ILE A 207 -2.24 -9.30 17.95
CA ILE A 207 -1.15 -8.53 18.54
C ILE A 207 -1.74 -7.21 19.03
N LYS A 208 -1.92 -7.11 20.35
CA LYS A 208 -2.55 -5.94 20.98
C LYS A 208 -1.59 -4.73 20.99
N PRO A 209 -2.11 -3.49 20.97
CA PRO A 209 -1.31 -2.27 20.97
C PRO A 209 -0.24 -2.21 22.07
N TRP A 210 -0.57 -2.63 23.27
CA TRP A 210 0.38 -2.63 24.39
C TRP A 210 1.57 -3.58 24.17
N MET A 211 1.36 -4.71 23.47
CA MET A 211 2.45 -5.66 23.15
C MET A 211 3.45 -5.01 22.18
N ILE A 212 2.96 -4.25 21.20
CA ILE A 212 3.82 -3.51 20.26
C ILE A 212 4.59 -2.43 21.01
N ARG A 213 3.95 -1.69 21.93
CA ARG A 213 4.62 -0.67 22.75
C ARG A 213 5.77 -1.24 23.58
N ILE A 214 5.60 -2.42 24.17
CA ILE A 214 6.67 -3.11 24.91
C ILE A 214 7.80 -3.52 23.95
N ALA A 215 7.47 -4.17 22.83
CA ALA A 215 8.48 -4.59 21.86
C ALA A 215 9.23 -3.39 21.22
N ALA A 216 8.58 -2.25 21.10
CA ALA A 216 9.16 -1.00 20.62
C ALA A 216 10.28 -0.44 21.51
N LEU A 217 10.38 -0.87 22.78
CA LEU A 217 11.47 -0.43 23.67
C LEU A 217 12.84 -0.92 23.17
N THR A 218 12.88 -2.08 22.52
CA THR A 218 14.11 -2.75 22.08
C THR A 218 14.29 -2.75 20.54
N ASN A 219 13.24 -2.40 19.77
CA ASN A 219 13.28 -2.46 18.32
C ASN A 219 12.87 -1.12 17.69
N ARG A 220 13.78 -0.47 16.95
CA ARG A 220 13.56 0.86 16.33
C ARG A 220 12.40 0.86 15.34
N THR A 221 12.30 -0.16 14.48
CA THR A 221 11.21 -0.27 13.48
C THR A 221 9.85 -0.39 14.15
N LEU A 222 9.76 -1.13 15.27
CA LEU A 222 8.51 -1.28 16.02
C LEU A 222 8.09 -0.01 16.75
N ARG A 223 9.00 0.96 16.97
CA ARG A 223 8.67 2.27 17.56
C ARG A 223 7.78 3.12 16.66
N GLU A 224 7.81 2.85 15.38
CA GLU A 224 7.06 3.59 14.36
C GLU A 224 5.62 3.07 14.16
N LEU A 225 5.34 1.82 14.60
CA LEU A 225 4.02 1.21 14.42
C LEU A 225 2.90 1.84 15.28
N PRO A 226 3.13 2.27 16.55
CA PRO A 226 2.06 2.80 17.39
C PRO A 226 1.30 3.99 16.80
N GLU A 227 1.96 4.84 16.02
CA GLU A 227 1.30 6.01 15.44
C GLU A 227 0.25 5.64 14.38
N MET A 228 0.40 4.48 13.73
CA MET A 228 -0.50 4.02 12.67
C MET A 228 -1.49 2.94 13.12
N GLN A 229 -1.44 2.52 14.40
CA GLN A 229 -2.31 1.45 14.93
C GLN A 229 -3.81 1.76 14.85
N TYR A 230 -4.20 3.03 14.85
CA TYR A 230 -5.60 3.43 14.77
C TYR A 230 -6.32 2.82 13.56
N GLN A 231 -5.62 2.56 12.46
CA GLN A 231 -6.17 1.95 11.26
C GLN A 231 -6.72 0.54 11.49
N PHE A 232 -6.18 -0.17 12.49
CA PHE A 232 -6.58 -1.53 12.84
C PHE A 232 -7.49 -1.61 14.09
N GLU A 233 -7.84 -0.47 14.70
CA GLU A 233 -8.64 -0.43 15.92
C GLU A 233 -10.07 0.09 15.68
N GLU A 234 -10.33 0.65 14.51
CA GLU A 234 -11.62 1.18 14.07
C GLU A 234 -11.90 0.77 12.61
N PRO A 235 -13.17 0.83 12.14
CA PRO A 235 -13.46 0.56 10.74
C PRO A 235 -12.62 1.42 9.81
N PHE A 236 -11.85 0.80 8.93
CA PHE A 236 -10.93 1.47 8.01
C PHE A 236 -11.21 1.05 6.57
N ILE A 237 -12.17 1.74 5.96
CA ILE A 237 -12.69 1.42 4.62
C ILE A 237 -12.19 2.45 3.63
N VAL A 238 -11.61 2.00 2.54
CA VAL A 238 -11.18 2.82 1.40
C VAL A 238 -12.12 2.56 0.23
N ASP A 239 -12.81 3.61 -0.20
CA ASP A 239 -13.70 3.55 -1.36
C ASP A 239 -12.86 3.75 -2.64
N SER A 240 -12.86 2.76 -3.51
CA SER A 240 -12.20 2.78 -4.83
C SER A 240 -13.19 2.83 -5.99
N SER A 241 -14.44 3.19 -5.75
CA SER A 241 -15.48 3.22 -6.79
C SER A 241 -15.16 4.18 -7.93
N LYS A 242 -14.43 5.26 -7.67
CA LYS A 242 -14.03 6.25 -8.68
C LYS A 242 -13.21 5.61 -9.80
N ILE A 243 -12.15 4.87 -9.49
CA ILE A 243 -11.30 4.26 -10.52
C ILE A 243 -12.07 3.24 -11.35
N THR A 244 -12.94 2.45 -10.70
CA THR A 244 -13.78 1.47 -11.38
C THR A 244 -14.78 2.13 -12.33
N ASN A 245 -15.46 3.19 -11.87
CA ASN A 245 -16.51 3.86 -12.64
C ASN A 245 -15.95 4.72 -13.76
N THR A 246 -14.74 5.29 -13.60
CA THR A 246 -14.15 6.23 -14.56
C THR A 246 -13.18 5.55 -15.51
N LEU A 247 -12.30 4.69 -15.00
CA LEU A 247 -11.22 4.07 -15.76
C LEU A 247 -11.46 2.58 -16.06
N GLY A 248 -12.56 2.00 -15.57
CA GLY A 248 -12.95 0.61 -15.83
C GLY A 248 -12.12 -0.44 -15.08
N VAL A 249 -11.19 -0.04 -14.20
CA VAL A 249 -10.33 -0.96 -13.46
C VAL A 249 -11.12 -1.61 -12.33
N ARG A 250 -11.09 -2.93 -12.27
CA ARG A 250 -11.84 -3.71 -11.27
C ARG A 250 -10.89 -4.49 -10.37
N ALA A 251 -11.25 -4.59 -9.10
CA ALA A 251 -10.52 -5.44 -8.16
C ALA A 251 -10.75 -6.93 -8.46
N THR A 252 -9.73 -7.73 -8.23
CA THR A 252 -9.85 -9.17 -8.14
C THR A 252 -10.73 -9.53 -6.94
N PRO A 253 -11.75 -10.40 -7.08
CA PRO A 253 -12.52 -10.89 -5.94
C PRO A 253 -11.61 -11.43 -4.84
N VAL A 254 -11.86 -11.05 -3.58
CA VAL A 254 -10.95 -11.31 -2.47
C VAL A 254 -10.65 -12.79 -2.27
N GLU A 255 -11.62 -13.67 -2.50
CA GLU A 255 -11.44 -15.12 -2.41
C GLU A 255 -10.39 -15.62 -3.41
N ASN A 256 -10.40 -15.09 -4.63
CA ASN A 256 -9.43 -15.44 -5.67
C ASN A 256 -8.05 -14.87 -5.33
N ALA A 257 -7.97 -13.61 -4.91
CA ALA A 257 -6.73 -12.95 -4.50
C ALA A 257 -6.04 -13.68 -3.33
N LEU A 258 -6.83 -14.16 -2.34
CA LEU A 258 -6.32 -14.96 -1.23
C LEU A 258 -5.85 -16.34 -1.69
N ALA A 259 -6.58 -16.99 -2.60
CA ALA A 259 -6.19 -18.29 -3.16
C ALA A 259 -4.87 -18.21 -3.95
N ASP A 260 -4.70 -17.20 -4.79
CA ASP A 260 -3.47 -16.97 -5.55
C ASP A 260 -2.29 -16.68 -4.61
N THR A 261 -2.51 -15.86 -3.59
CA THR A 261 -1.49 -15.58 -2.58
C THR A 261 -1.07 -16.86 -1.85
N LEU A 262 -2.05 -17.67 -1.41
CA LEU A 262 -1.80 -18.94 -0.74
C LEU A 262 -1.01 -19.91 -1.63
N ALA A 263 -1.32 -19.97 -2.94
CA ALA A 263 -0.60 -20.80 -3.91
C ALA A 263 0.89 -20.40 -4.02
N THR A 264 1.17 -19.09 -3.99
CA THR A 264 2.55 -18.57 -3.98
C THR A 264 3.34 -19.07 -2.77
N TYR A 265 2.74 -19.00 -1.58
CA TYR A 265 3.38 -19.51 -0.35
C TYR A 265 3.55 -21.03 -0.35
N ARG A 266 2.62 -21.80 -0.95
CA ARG A 266 2.78 -23.26 -1.13
C ARG A 266 3.98 -23.58 -2.02
N SER A 267 4.13 -22.88 -3.14
CA SER A 267 5.23 -23.07 -4.07
C SER A 267 6.58 -22.77 -3.42
N ALA A 268 6.67 -21.65 -2.69
CA ALA A 268 7.89 -21.29 -1.96
C ALA A 268 8.28 -22.32 -0.88
N SER A 269 7.28 -22.93 -0.21
CA SER A 269 7.53 -23.96 0.81
C SER A 269 8.02 -25.29 0.22
N ASN A 270 7.76 -25.55 -1.06
CA ASN A 270 8.16 -26.79 -1.77
C ASN A 270 9.48 -26.65 -2.51
N THR A 271 10.08 -25.46 -2.58
CA THR A 271 11.39 -25.26 -3.19
C THR A 271 12.46 -25.63 -2.15
N PRO A 272 13.30 -26.67 -2.36
CA PRO A 272 14.37 -26.99 -1.44
C PRO A 272 15.33 -25.80 -1.34
N ASN A 273 15.70 -25.39 -0.12
CA ASN A 273 16.82 -24.49 0.09
C ASN A 273 18.07 -25.13 -0.52
N ILE A 274 18.50 -24.62 -1.68
CA ILE A 274 19.77 -24.97 -2.32
C ILE A 274 20.89 -24.21 -1.63
#